data_c90f4c42ce524ad15e2159196278c099
#
_entry.id   c90f4c42ce524ad15e2159196278c099
#
_cell.length_a   1.000
_cell.length_b   1.000
_cell.length_c   1.000
_cell.angle_alpha   90.00
_cell.angle_beta   90.00
_cell.angle_gamma   90.00
#
_symmetry.space_group_name_H-M   'P 1'
#
loop_
_entity.id
_entity.type
_entity.pdbx_description
1 polymer ?
#
loop_
_entity_poly.entity_id
_entity_poly.type
_entity_poly.pdbx_seq_one_letter_code
_entity_poly.pdbx_strand_id
1 'polypeptide(L)' 'NDYMKADDAVVMRPVTSVKSSPSAESSKDLFILHEGTKVRIIDEVGSWNNIELADGRQGWIPSADIEII' A
#
# COMPACT_ATOMS: atom_id res chain seq x y z
N ASN A 1 11.06 11.83 -15.80
CA ASN A 1 10.90 11.26 -15.75
C ASN A 1 10.39 11.01 -15.33
N ASP A 2 10.18 11.12 -15.45
CA ASP A 2 9.63 10.66 -15.09
C ASP A 2 9.12 9.90 -14.82
N TYR A 3 9.20 10.16 -14.96
CA TYR A 3 8.57 8.96 -14.89
C TYR A 3 8.40 8.48 -13.56
N MET A 4 8.31 7.56 -13.09
CA MET A 4 8.26 6.89 -11.82
C MET A 4 8.12 7.84 -10.67
N LYS A 5 7.21 8.73 -10.78
CA LYS A 5 6.85 9.59 -9.70
C LYS A 5 6.00 8.81 -8.72
N ALA A 6 6.43 8.73 -7.48
CA ALA A 6 5.65 8.09 -6.45
C ALA A 6 4.46 8.98 -6.08
N ASP A 7 3.32 8.36 -5.84
CA ASP A 7 2.11 9.06 -5.45
C ASP A 7 1.86 8.91 -3.97
N ASP A 8 1.38 9.98 -3.35
CA ASP A 8 0.93 9.93 -1.97
C ASP A 8 -0.52 9.47 -1.93
N ALA A 9 -0.83 8.66 -0.93
CA ALA A 9 -2.17 8.13 -0.76
C ALA A 9 -2.49 8.00 0.71
N VAL A 10 -3.74 7.74 1.03
CA VAL A 10 -4.19 7.59 2.40
C VAL A 10 -5.04 6.33 2.50
N VAL A 11 -4.87 5.61 3.61
CA VAL A 11 -5.64 4.40 3.88
C VAL A 11 -7.06 4.80 4.22
N MET A 12 -8.02 4.18 3.53
CA MET A 12 -9.44 4.51 3.67
C MET A 12 -10.22 3.47 4.46
N ARG A 13 -9.67 2.29 4.66
CA ARG A 13 -10.34 1.28 5.47
C ARG A 13 -9.98 1.46 6.92
N PRO A 14 -10.90 1.12 7.85
CA PRO A 14 -10.58 1.22 9.28
C PRO A 14 -9.32 0.44 9.65
N VAL A 15 -9.15 -0.75 9.07
CA VAL A 15 -7.98 -1.59 9.29
C VAL A 15 -7.68 -2.32 7.98
N THR A 16 -6.41 -2.37 7.60
CA THR A 16 -5.99 -3.15 6.45
C THR A 16 -4.66 -3.81 6.75
N SER A 17 -4.49 -5.05 6.27
CA SER A 17 -3.25 -5.78 6.42
C SER A 17 -2.33 -5.49 5.25
N VAL A 18 -1.07 -5.20 5.56
CA VAL A 18 -0.04 -5.03 4.53
C VAL A 18 0.58 -6.40 4.29
N LYS A 19 0.57 -6.83 3.04
CA LYS A 19 0.98 -8.17 2.65
C LYS A 19 2.40 -8.19 2.11
N SER A 20 3.00 -9.36 2.13
CA SER A 20 4.37 -9.54 1.64
C SER A 20 4.46 -9.59 0.12
N SER A 21 3.35 -9.83 -0.56
CA SER A 21 3.33 -9.90 -2.02
C SER A 21 1.94 -9.50 -2.50
N PRO A 22 1.78 -9.21 -3.81
CA PRO A 22 0.48 -8.76 -4.34
C PRO A 22 -0.48 -9.94 -4.53
N SER A 23 -0.80 -10.61 -3.44
CA SER A 23 -1.68 -11.78 -3.45
C SER A 23 -2.32 -11.92 -2.08
N ALA A 24 -3.63 -12.17 -2.06
CA ALA A 24 -4.34 -12.37 -0.80
C ALA A 24 -4.11 -13.77 -0.23
N GLU A 25 -3.78 -14.73 -1.10
CA GLU A 25 -3.76 -16.14 -0.71
C GLU A 25 -2.39 -16.67 -0.38
N SER A 26 -1.38 -16.24 -1.12
CA SER A 26 -0.03 -16.80 -0.97
C SER A 26 0.94 -15.85 -0.29
N SER A 27 0.44 -14.82 0.35
CA SER A 27 1.29 -13.83 1.02
C SER A 27 1.05 -13.86 2.50
N LYS A 28 2.01 -13.30 3.25
CA LYS A 28 1.94 -13.18 4.69
C LYS A 28 1.50 -11.78 5.07
N ASP A 29 0.83 -11.68 6.22
CA ASP A 29 0.54 -10.37 6.81
C ASP A 29 1.80 -9.87 7.48
N LEU A 30 2.28 -8.69 7.07
CA LEU A 30 3.48 -8.11 7.65
C LEU A 30 3.16 -7.22 8.83
N PHE A 31 2.17 -6.35 8.66
CA PHE A 31 1.71 -5.45 9.70
C PHE A 31 0.37 -4.88 9.26
N ILE A 32 -0.29 -4.17 10.15
CA ILE A 32 -1.58 -3.57 9.84
C ILE A 32 -1.48 -2.05 9.83
N LEU A 33 -2.37 -1.44 9.05
CA LEU A 33 -2.49 0.01 9.00
C LEU A 33 -3.93 0.38 9.33
N HIS A 34 -4.10 1.57 9.87
CA HIS A 34 -5.41 2.09 10.21
C HIS A 34 -5.79 3.22 9.28
N GLU A 35 -7.07 3.51 9.25
CA GLU A 35 -7.63 4.58 8.43
C GLU A 35 -6.90 5.89 8.70
N GLY A 36 -6.63 6.63 7.63
CA GLY A 36 -5.96 7.92 7.74
C GLY A 36 -4.44 7.85 7.65
N THR A 37 -3.87 6.63 7.66
CA THR A 37 -2.43 6.49 7.53
C THR A 37 -2.00 6.92 6.13
N LYS A 38 -0.98 7.77 6.08
CA LYS A 38 -0.43 8.25 4.82
C LYS A 38 0.62 7.28 4.33
N VAL A 39 0.55 6.93 3.06
CA VAL A 39 1.50 5.98 2.44
C VAL A 39 1.93 6.55 1.11
N ARG A 40 3.04 6.02 0.60
CA ARG A 40 3.55 6.40 -0.71
C ARG A 40 3.48 5.19 -1.62
N ILE A 41 2.81 5.34 -2.76
CA ILE A 41 2.70 4.26 -3.72
C ILE A 41 3.99 4.22 -4.53
N ILE A 42 4.68 3.08 -4.50
CA ILE A 42 5.93 2.92 -5.21
C ILE A 42 5.85 1.91 -6.35
N ASP A 43 4.77 1.12 -6.41
CA ASP A 43 4.60 0.18 -7.51
C ASP A 43 3.15 -0.26 -7.55
N GLU A 44 2.76 -0.84 -8.67
CA GLU A 44 1.40 -1.31 -8.88
C GLU A 44 1.43 -2.60 -9.68
N VAL A 45 0.74 -3.62 -9.19
CA VAL A 45 0.60 -4.90 -9.89
C VAL A 45 -0.86 -5.32 -9.81
N GLY A 46 -1.56 -5.28 -10.95
CA GLY A 46 -2.97 -5.62 -10.98
C GLY A 46 -3.76 -4.69 -10.07
N SER A 47 -4.49 -5.27 -9.13
CA SER A 47 -5.31 -4.51 -8.19
C SER A 47 -4.59 -4.29 -6.86
N TRP A 48 -3.27 -4.39 -6.84
CA TRP A 48 -2.44 -4.23 -5.65
C TRP A 48 -1.46 -3.09 -5.82
N ASN A 49 -1.20 -2.38 -4.74
CA ASN A 49 -0.19 -1.34 -4.72
C ASN A 49 0.88 -1.67 -3.70
N ASN A 50 2.13 -1.53 -4.11
CA ASN A 50 3.26 -1.60 -3.19
C ASN A 50 3.40 -0.22 -2.57
N ILE A 51 3.37 -0.17 -1.23
CA ILE A 51 3.41 1.12 -0.54
C ILE A 51 4.59 1.16 0.41
N GLU A 52 4.98 2.38 0.72
CA GLU A 52 6.08 2.63 1.65
C GLU A 52 5.62 3.62 2.70
N LEU A 53 5.94 3.32 3.96
CA LEU A 53 5.63 4.19 5.08
C LEU A 53 6.78 5.15 5.32
N ALA A 54 6.50 6.17 6.13
CA ALA A 54 7.51 7.20 6.44
C ALA A 54 8.75 6.59 7.11
N ASP A 55 8.59 5.48 7.83
CA ASP A 55 9.71 4.83 8.51
C ASP A 55 10.44 3.82 7.62
N GLY A 56 10.06 3.72 6.34
CA GLY A 56 10.75 2.87 5.38
C GLY A 56 10.17 1.48 5.22
N ARG A 57 9.18 1.09 6.03
CA ARG A 57 8.54 -0.22 5.86
C ARG A 57 7.76 -0.23 4.56
N GLN A 58 7.75 -1.37 3.89
CA GLN A 58 7.09 -1.54 2.60
C GLN A 58 6.24 -2.80 2.60
N GLY A 59 5.27 -2.82 1.70
CA GLY A 59 4.45 -3.98 1.49
C GLY A 59 3.33 -3.70 0.53
N TRP A 60 2.45 -4.67 0.38
CA TRP A 60 1.39 -4.64 -0.64
C TRP A 60 0.02 -4.54 0.02
N ILE A 61 -0.80 -3.66 -0.51
CA ILE A 61 -2.21 -3.56 -0.07
C ILE A 61 -3.10 -3.46 -1.30
N PRO A 62 -4.37 -3.87 -1.17
CA PRO A 62 -5.30 -3.73 -2.29
C PRO A 62 -5.48 -2.26 -2.66
N SER A 63 -5.51 -2.00 -3.95
CA SER A 63 -5.70 -0.63 -4.44
C SER A 63 -7.00 -0.02 -3.94
N ALA A 64 -8.00 -0.85 -3.70
CA ALA A 64 -9.31 -0.38 -3.23
C ALA A 64 -9.26 0.18 -1.80
N ASP A 65 -8.20 -0.13 -1.04
CA ASP A 65 -8.10 0.28 0.36
C ASP A 65 -7.46 1.65 0.53
N ILE A 66 -6.98 2.26 -0.54
CA ILE A 66 -6.31 3.55 -0.46
C ILE A 66 -6.89 4.52 -1.48
N GLU A 67 -6.66 5.79 -1.22
CA GLU A 67 -7.05 6.83 -2.14
C GLU A 67 -5.89 7.79 -2.33
N ILE A 68 -5.59 8.12 -3.58
CA ILE A 68 -4.51 9.05 -3.91
C ILE A 68 -4.94 10.46 -3.51
N ILE A 69 -4.05 11.19 -2.89
CA ILE A 69 -4.34 12.54 -2.41
C ILE A 69 -3.49 13.58 -3.12
#